data_f8c979a1414cd0b1614e1f4e1a5f1567
#
_entry.id   f8c979a1414cd0b1614e1f4e1a5f1567
#
_cell.length_a   1.000
_cell.length_b   1.000
_cell.length_c   1.000
_cell.angle_alpha   90.00
_cell.angle_beta   90.00
_cell.angle_gamma   90.00
#
_symmetry.space_group_name_H-M   'P 1'
#
loop_
_entity.id
_entity.type
_entity.pdbx_description
1 polymer ?
#
loop_
_entity_poly.entity_id
_entity_poly.type
_entity_poly.pdbx_seq_one_letter_code
_entity_poly.pdbx_strand_id
1 'polypeptide(L)'
;LKADYFKNLFYNSVFWSLGYEVPAGGVLSEGKAFKMVEEKAPYKPETVDIPAVPAYKLEEDWEVLFDGKDLSKWKHYDVTMAPSPIFLDYRANSEGPIDYALAPARWEIKEGTTVARPGFGDIITKEYYSNYKLRFDYYIPEYPEWVTGEWRGNSGVFLNGSWEISILDSYGQEASNRSNGAIYRDKAPDFEASKPAGQWQTLEIEFMNGLVTVLLNGVKIHDQVKVGRPTFWGFPAAQSFAEISFDSFMGVVSKGPIRLQGENSEVRFANVAIMRLYNDDDD
;
A
#
# COMPACT_ATOMS: atom_id res chain seq x y z
N LEU A 1 -38.62 2.40 16.44
CA LEU A 1 -38.27 1.27 15.55
C LEU A 1 -37.10 1.62 14.60
N LYS A 2 -37.07 2.83 14.00
CA LYS A 2 -35.98 3.20 13.06
C LYS A 2 -34.64 3.53 13.76
N ALA A 3 -34.67 4.09 14.95
CA ALA A 3 -33.46 4.46 15.69
C ALA A 3 -32.70 3.24 16.22
N ASP A 4 -33.42 2.23 16.69
CA ASP A 4 -32.80 0.99 17.21
C ASP A 4 -32.26 0.12 16.08
N TYR A 5 -32.92 0.10 14.93
CA TYR A 5 -32.41 -0.59 13.76
C TYR A 5 -31.07 0.02 13.27
N PHE A 6 -30.99 1.34 13.24
CA PHE A 6 -29.76 2.05 12.85
C PHE A 6 -28.62 1.82 13.85
N LYS A 7 -28.92 1.84 15.14
CA LYS A 7 -27.93 1.53 16.20
C LYS A 7 -27.41 0.10 16.06
N ASN A 8 -28.29 -0.86 15.88
CA ASN A 8 -27.90 -2.26 15.73
C ASN A 8 -27.07 -2.48 14.45
N LEU A 9 -27.42 -1.84 13.37
CA LEU A 9 -26.65 -1.90 12.13
C LEU A 9 -25.25 -1.27 12.30
N PHE A 10 -25.16 -0.16 13.02
CA PHE A 10 -23.91 0.50 13.32
C PHE A 10 -23.01 -0.35 14.24
N TYR A 11 -23.56 -0.89 15.34
CA TYR A 11 -22.79 -1.76 16.22
C TYR A 11 -22.36 -3.07 15.54
N ASN A 12 -23.22 -3.67 14.75
CA ASN A 12 -22.87 -4.88 14.01
C ASN A 12 -21.76 -4.61 12.98
N SER A 13 -21.78 -3.47 12.29
CA SER A 13 -20.72 -3.10 11.35
C SER A 13 -19.41 -2.77 12.05
N VAL A 14 -19.43 -2.14 13.22
CA VAL A 14 -18.24 -1.90 14.04
C VAL A 14 -17.66 -3.23 14.54
N PHE A 15 -18.48 -4.13 15.07
CA PHE A 15 -18.03 -5.46 15.50
C PHE A 15 -17.41 -6.26 14.34
N TRP A 16 -18.07 -6.23 13.20
CA TRP A 16 -17.57 -6.92 12.00
C TRP A 16 -16.27 -6.29 11.48
N SER A 17 -16.15 -4.98 11.50
CA SER A 17 -14.93 -4.27 11.06
C SER A 17 -13.74 -4.50 12.00
N LEU A 18 -14.01 -4.81 13.27
CA LEU A 18 -13.01 -5.16 14.28
C LEU A 18 -12.70 -6.67 14.30
N GLY A 19 -13.27 -7.46 13.39
CA GLY A 19 -13.05 -8.90 13.30
C GLY A 19 -13.76 -9.75 14.38
N TYR A 20 -14.75 -9.18 15.07
CA TYR A 20 -15.56 -9.93 16.04
C TYR A 20 -16.73 -10.64 15.36
N GLU A 21 -17.06 -11.85 15.82
CA GLU A 21 -18.30 -12.51 15.42
C GLU A 21 -19.51 -11.72 15.92
N VAL A 22 -20.39 -11.34 15.00
CA VAL A 22 -21.66 -10.73 15.35
C VAL A 22 -22.60 -11.84 15.84
N PRO A 23 -23.12 -11.79 17.09
CA PRO A 23 -24.06 -12.80 17.59
C PRO A 23 -25.26 -12.97 16.66
N ALA A 24 -25.82 -14.17 16.56
CA ALA A 24 -26.95 -14.50 15.68
C ALA A 24 -28.21 -13.61 15.89
N GLY A 25 -28.32 -12.96 17.06
CA GLY A 25 -29.37 -11.97 17.41
C GLY A 25 -28.96 -10.52 17.19
N GLY A 26 -27.76 -10.25 16.65
CA GLY A 26 -27.18 -8.92 16.57
C GLY A 26 -26.69 -8.43 17.95
N VAL A 27 -25.96 -7.28 17.92
CA VAL A 27 -25.51 -6.60 19.15
C VAL A 27 -26.65 -5.74 19.65
N LEU A 28 -27.27 -6.10 20.78
CA LEU A 28 -28.35 -5.34 21.39
C LEU A 28 -27.79 -4.21 22.24
N SER A 29 -28.27 -3.00 22.03
CA SER A 29 -27.86 -1.81 22.78
C SER A 29 -28.61 -1.63 24.11
N GLU A 30 -28.81 -2.71 24.84
CA GLU A 30 -29.34 -2.61 26.20
C GLU A 30 -28.22 -2.30 27.17
N GLY A 31 -27.89 -1.05 27.35
CA GLY A 31 -27.25 -0.37 28.51
C GLY A 31 -26.36 -1.11 29.52
N LYS A 32 -26.04 -2.37 29.27
CA LYS A 32 -25.07 -3.13 30.07
C LYS A 32 -23.68 -2.88 29.47
N ALA A 33 -22.80 -2.34 30.27
CA ALA A 33 -21.39 -2.23 29.96
C ALA A 33 -20.92 -3.57 29.38
N PHE A 34 -20.52 -3.56 28.10
CA PHE A 34 -19.84 -4.69 27.50
C PHE A 34 -18.62 -4.97 28.39
N LYS A 35 -18.52 -6.16 28.97
CA LYS A 35 -17.21 -6.67 29.33
C LYS A 35 -16.46 -6.79 28.01
N MET A 36 -15.58 -5.82 27.75
CA MET A 36 -14.55 -6.00 26.73
C MET A 36 -13.91 -7.34 27.05
N VAL A 37 -14.10 -8.33 26.17
CA VAL A 37 -13.18 -9.46 26.10
C VAL A 37 -11.82 -8.76 25.97
N GLU A 38 -10.86 -9.03 26.88
CA GLU A 38 -9.55 -8.42 26.81
C GLU A 38 -9.13 -8.40 25.34
N GLU A 39 -9.15 -7.21 24.76
CA GLU A 39 -8.56 -7.02 23.44
C GLU A 39 -7.15 -7.58 23.55
N LYS A 40 -6.88 -8.69 22.88
CA LYS A 40 -5.50 -8.99 22.58
C LYS A 40 -5.00 -7.76 21.84
N ALA A 41 -4.18 -6.95 22.51
CA ALA A 41 -3.57 -5.78 21.91
C ALA A 41 -3.08 -6.17 20.50
N PRO A 42 -3.25 -5.29 19.50
CA PRO A 42 -2.79 -5.60 18.15
C PRO A 42 -1.37 -6.13 18.27
N TYR A 43 -1.11 -7.30 17.67
CA TYR A 43 0.20 -7.94 17.76
C TYR A 43 1.26 -6.92 17.36
N LYS A 44 2.11 -6.58 18.30
CA LYS A 44 3.33 -5.85 17.99
C LYS A 44 4.41 -6.90 17.86
N PRO A 45 5.04 -7.03 16.69
CA PRO A 45 6.20 -7.90 16.58
C PRO A 45 7.17 -7.55 17.72
N GLU A 46 7.61 -8.57 18.45
CA GLU A 46 8.71 -8.36 19.41
C GLU A 46 9.88 -7.74 18.64
N THR A 47 10.70 -6.94 19.31
CA THR A 47 11.93 -6.40 18.72
C THR A 47 12.89 -7.55 18.44
N VAL A 48 12.67 -8.23 17.34
CA VAL A 48 13.59 -9.23 16.80
C VAL A 48 14.78 -8.49 16.23
N ASP A 49 15.98 -9.05 16.42
CA ASP A 49 17.18 -8.56 15.73
C ASP A 49 16.93 -8.60 14.23
N ILE A 50 16.72 -7.43 13.63
CA ILE A 50 16.44 -7.31 12.21
C ILE A 50 17.75 -7.51 11.48
N PRO A 51 17.80 -8.40 10.48
CA PRO A 51 18.97 -8.57 9.66
C PRO A 51 19.43 -7.24 9.07
N ALA A 52 20.72 -7.00 8.95
CA ALA A 52 21.25 -5.79 8.34
C ALA A 52 20.63 -5.55 6.97
N VAL A 53 20.35 -4.27 6.68
CA VAL A 53 19.84 -3.86 5.36
C VAL A 53 20.80 -4.36 4.28
N PRO A 54 20.29 -5.02 3.22
CA PRO A 54 21.13 -5.51 2.14
C PRO A 54 21.97 -4.38 1.52
N ALA A 55 23.27 -4.65 1.33
CA ALA A 55 24.10 -3.71 0.58
C ALA A 55 23.66 -3.70 -0.89
N TYR A 56 23.41 -2.52 -1.42
CA TYR A 56 23.06 -2.33 -2.83
C TYR A 56 23.86 -1.19 -3.44
N LYS A 57 24.39 -1.41 -4.64
CA LYS A 57 25.09 -0.39 -5.43
C LYS A 57 24.20 0.02 -6.60
N LEU A 58 23.76 1.26 -6.58
CA LEU A 58 23.02 1.85 -7.68
C LEU A 58 23.97 2.20 -8.85
N GLU A 59 23.49 2.04 -10.07
CA GLU A 59 24.09 2.60 -11.27
C GLU A 59 23.82 4.12 -11.35
N GLU A 60 24.52 4.84 -12.21
CA GLU A 60 24.53 6.31 -12.20
C GLU A 60 23.15 6.96 -12.48
N ASP A 61 22.29 6.28 -13.23
CA ASP A 61 20.99 6.81 -13.67
C ASP A 61 19.86 6.68 -12.62
N TRP A 62 20.14 6.10 -11.45
CA TRP A 62 19.15 5.93 -10.40
C TRP A 62 19.08 7.11 -9.45
N GLU A 63 17.88 7.62 -9.26
CA GLU A 63 17.57 8.58 -8.20
C GLU A 63 17.25 7.86 -6.90
N VAL A 64 17.98 8.16 -5.82
CA VAL A 64 17.69 7.62 -4.48
C VAL A 64 16.48 8.36 -3.90
N LEU A 65 15.43 7.62 -3.58
CA LEU A 65 14.24 8.14 -2.89
C LEU A 65 14.32 7.99 -1.37
N PHE A 66 15.02 6.96 -0.88
CA PHE A 66 15.29 6.74 0.55
C PHE A 66 16.57 5.92 0.73
N ASP A 67 17.52 6.46 1.49
CA ASP A 67 18.84 5.87 1.75
C ASP A 67 19.07 5.52 3.24
N GLY A 68 18.01 5.50 4.02
CA GLY A 68 18.07 5.23 5.45
C GLY A 68 18.28 6.44 6.34
N LYS A 69 18.34 7.69 5.81
CA LYS A 69 18.66 8.89 6.57
C LYS A 69 17.50 9.84 6.78
N ASP A 70 16.71 10.12 5.73
CA ASP A 70 15.61 11.06 5.81
C ASP A 70 14.48 10.72 4.83
N LEU A 71 13.33 11.34 5.03
CA LEU A 71 12.15 11.26 4.17
C LEU A 71 11.88 12.60 3.46
N SER A 72 12.91 13.38 3.18
CA SER A 72 12.78 14.71 2.57
C SER A 72 12.10 14.70 1.20
N LYS A 73 12.20 13.59 0.45
CA LYS A 73 11.50 13.38 -0.84
C LYS A 73 10.06 12.90 -0.70
N TRP A 74 9.60 12.64 0.51
CA TRP A 74 8.28 12.08 0.82
C TRP A 74 7.42 13.07 1.57
N LYS A 75 6.12 12.88 1.50
CA LYS A 75 5.11 13.58 2.28
C LYS A 75 4.08 12.60 2.81
N HIS A 76 3.43 12.97 3.90
CA HIS A 76 2.35 12.18 4.49
C HIS A 76 1.14 12.16 3.56
N TYR A 77 0.47 11.00 3.50
CA TYR A 77 -0.77 10.83 2.78
C TYR A 77 -1.77 10.08 3.65
N ASP A 78 -2.89 10.73 3.96
CA ASP A 78 -3.97 10.15 4.75
C ASP A 78 -5.14 9.82 3.81
N VAL A 79 -5.32 8.54 3.53
CA VAL A 79 -6.37 8.04 2.64
C VAL A 79 -7.79 8.34 3.14
N THR A 80 -7.96 8.58 4.44
CA THR A 80 -9.27 8.88 5.03
C THR A 80 -9.66 10.33 4.84
N MET A 81 -8.69 11.21 4.66
CA MET A 81 -8.86 12.67 4.58
C MET A 81 -8.69 13.23 3.17
N ALA A 82 -7.97 12.52 2.32
CA ALA A 82 -7.66 12.96 0.98
C ALA A 82 -8.28 12.04 -0.07
N PRO A 83 -8.96 12.58 -1.08
CA PRO A 83 -9.26 11.82 -2.28
C PRO A 83 -7.94 11.33 -2.90
N SER A 84 -8.00 10.28 -3.73
CA SER A 84 -6.82 9.73 -4.43
C SER A 84 -5.90 10.85 -4.96
N PRO A 85 -4.57 10.67 -4.94
CA PRO A 85 -3.62 11.61 -5.52
C PRO A 85 -3.99 12.09 -6.93
N ILE A 86 -4.59 11.22 -7.72
CA ILE A 86 -5.11 11.52 -9.07
C ILE A 86 -6.24 12.56 -9.04
N PHE A 87 -7.13 12.46 -8.05
CA PHE A 87 -8.19 13.45 -7.89
C PHE A 87 -7.66 14.79 -7.41
N LEU A 88 -6.58 14.78 -6.64
CA LEU A 88 -5.91 16.02 -6.24
C LEU A 88 -5.36 16.73 -7.46
N ASP A 89 -4.77 16.00 -8.40
CA ASP A 89 -4.23 16.55 -9.64
C ASP A 89 -5.35 17.02 -10.59
N TYR A 90 -6.41 16.24 -10.74
CA TYR A 90 -7.59 16.62 -11.53
C TYR A 90 -8.28 17.87 -10.96
N ARG A 91 -8.48 17.94 -9.64
CA ARG A 91 -9.04 19.13 -8.98
C ARG A 91 -8.07 20.31 -8.99
N ALA A 92 -6.76 20.10 -8.80
CA ALA A 92 -5.77 21.15 -8.90
C ALA A 92 -5.79 21.83 -10.28
N ASN A 93 -6.04 21.05 -11.33
CA ASN A 93 -6.17 21.58 -12.69
C ASN A 93 -7.55 22.25 -12.96
N SER A 94 -8.61 21.92 -12.20
CA SER A 94 -9.95 22.45 -12.41
C SER A 94 -10.37 23.54 -11.42
N GLU A 95 -9.91 23.52 -10.18
CA GLU A 95 -10.37 24.39 -9.09
C GLU A 95 -9.22 25.13 -8.37
N GLY A 96 -7.99 24.94 -8.81
CA GLY A 96 -6.78 25.44 -8.14
C GLY A 96 -6.20 24.46 -7.10
N PRO A 97 -5.00 24.70 -6.63
CA PRO A 97 -4.25 23.74 -5.79
C PRO A 97 -4.98 23.50 -4.46
N ILE A 98 -5.50 22.28 -4.28
CA ILE A 98 -5.98 21.83 -2.97
C ILE A 98 -4.78 21.19 -2.25
N ASP A 99 -4.27 21.91 -1.28
CA ASP A 99 -3.07 21.52 -0.55
C ASP A 99 -3.38 20.56 0.60
N TYR A 100 -3.86 19.35 0.29
CA TYR A 100 -4.14 18.31 1.28
C TYR A 100 -2.92 17.58 1.81
N ALA A 101 -1.74 17.84 1.29
CA ALA A 101 -0.61 16.96 1.48
C ALA A 101 0.73 17.66 1.80
N LEU A 102 0.70 18.75 2.55
CA LEU A 102 1.94 19.44 2.98
C LEU A 102 2.54 18.87 4.26
N ALA A 103 1.85 17.95 4.95
CA ALA A 103 2.42 17.36 6.15
C ALA A 103 3.67 16.53 5.80
N PRO A 104 4.78 16.72 6.52
CA PRO A 104 5.95 15.85 6.38
C PRO A 104 5.56 14.38 6.57
N ALA A 105 6.26 13.48 5.90
CA ALA A 105 6.11 12.05 6.13
C ALA A 105 6.31 11.72 7.62
N ARG A 106 5.41 10.91 8.20
CA ARG A 106 5.37 10.63 9.65
C ARG A 106 6.00 9.30 10.02
N TRP A 107 6.48 8.55 9.03
CA TRP A 107 7.09 7.27 9.29
C TRP A 107 8.40 7.42 10.05
N GLU A 108 8.64 6.54 10.99
CA GLU A 108 9.87 6.49 11.77
C GLU A 108 11.03 5.99 10.90
N ILE A 109 12.21 6.56 11.12
CA ILE A 109 13.45 6.03 10.56
C ILE A 109 14.18 5.30 11.67
N LYS A 110 14.46 4.03 11.47
CA LYS A 110 15.13 3.18 12.44
C LYS A 110 16.06 2.20 11.74
N GLU A 111 17.31 2.14 12.19
CA GLU A 111 18.31 1.18 11.70
C GLU A 111 18.48 1.20 10.16
N GLY A 112 18.46 2.39 9.56
CA GLY A 112 18.58 2.56 8.11
C GLY A 112 17.32 2.18 7.32
N THR A 113 16.19 1.97 7.99
CA THR A 113 14.90 1.65 7.37
C THR A 113 13.87 2.71 7.69
N THR A 114 12.83 2.86 6.85
CA THR A 114 11.60 3.57 7.22
C THR A 114 10.50 2.56 7.51
N VAL A 115 9.70 2.84 8.54
CA VAL A 115 8.80 1.86 9.14
C VAL A 115 7.34 2.26 8.91
N ALA A 116 6.65 1.48 8.09
CA ALA A 116 5.20 1.53 7.97
C ALA A 116 4.57 0.89 9.21
N ARG A 117 3.62 1.57 9.83
CA ARG A 117 2.91 1.08 11.01
C ARG A 117 1.43 1.46 10.98
N PRO A 118 0.57 0.68 11.63
CA PRO A 118 -0.82 1.04 11.83
C PRO A 118 -0.99 2.44 12.44
N GLY A 119 -1.89 3.23 11.86
CA GLY A 119 -2.24 4.55 12.37
C GLY A 119 -1.31 5.69 11.94
N PHE A 120 -0.24 5.42 11.18
CA PHE A 120 0.66 6.46 10.67
C PHE A 120 0.33 6.91 9.25
N GLY A 121 -0.67 6.27 8.60
CA GLY A 121 -1.05 6.53 7.22
C GLY A 121 0.05 6.17 6.23
N ASP A 122 -0.14 6.58 5.00
CA ASP A 122 0.79 6.30 3.91
C ASP A 122 1.79 7.44 3.72
N ILE A 123 2.80 7.18 2.89
CA ILE A 123 3.69 8.22 2.38
C ILE A 123 3.70 8.19 0.85
N ILE A 124 3.78 9.37 0.24
CA ILE A 124 3.90 9.52 -1.20
C ILE A 124 5.13 10.38 -1.55
N THR A 125 5.72 10.12 -2.71
CA THR A 125 6.78 10.99 -3.23
C THR A 125 6.25 12.41 -3.50
N LYS A 126 7.11 13.42 -3.34
CA LYS A 126 6.82 14.80 -3.72
C LYS A 126 6.81 14.96 -5.23
N GLU A 127 7.71 14.24 -5.91
CA GLU A 127 7.82 14.18 -7.37
C GLU A 127 6.83 13.16 -7.95
N TYR A 128 6.45 13.37 -9.21
CA TYR A 128 5.57 12.52 -9.98
C TYR A 128 6.35 11.88 -11.12
N TYR A 129 5.97 10.65 -11.47
CA TYR A 129 6.67 9.82 -12.44
C TYR A 129 5.69 9.24 -13.45
N SER A 130 6.10 9.09 -14.70
CA SER A 130 5.31 8.46 -15.78
C SER A 130 5.85 7.08 -16.13
N ASN A 131 7.03 7.03 -16.73
CA ASN A 131 7.71 5.79 -17.11
C ASN A 131 8.99 5.64 -16.29
N TYR A 132 9.14 4.50 -15.60
CA TYR A 132 10.26 4.36 -14.66
C TYR A 132 10.56 2.90 -14.33
N LYS A 133 11.74 2.68 -13.78
CA LYS A 133 12.05 1.52 -12.96
C LYS A 133 12.10 1.94 -11.50
N LEU A 134 11.47 1.16 -10.64
CA LEU A 134 11.46 1.35 -9.19
C LEU A 134 12.07 0.11 -8.55
N ARG A 135 12.97 0.30 -7.60
CA ARG A 135 13.55 -0.78 -6.81
C ARG A 135 13.52 -0.42 -5.34
N PHE A 136 13.22 -1.39 -4.49
CA PHE A 136 13.36 -1.26 -3.06
C PHE A 136 13.53 -2.61 -2.39
N ASP A 137 14.11 -2.60 -1.20
CA ASP A 137 14.13 -3.72 -0.29
C ASP A 137 13.06 -3.51 0.79
N TYR A 138 12.41 -4.59 1.21
CA TYR A 138 11.43 -4.56 2.29
C TYR A 138 11.58 -5.77 3.20
N TYR A 139 11.16 -5.60 4.44
CA TYR A 139 11.23 -6.61 5.47
C TYR A 139 9.88 -6.71 6.17
N ILE A 140 9.35 -7.93 6.25
CA ILE A 140 8.15 -8.28 7.00
C ILE A 140 8.61 -9.03 8.25
N PRO A 141 8.26 -8.56 9.47
CA PRO A 141 8.55 -9.30 10.70
C PRO A 141 7.87 -10.68 10.72
N GLU A 142 8.41 -11.60 11.50
CA GLU A 142 7.71 -12.86 11.74
C GLU A 142 6.44 -12.62 12.57
N TYR A 143 5.37 -13.34 12.22
CA TYR A 143 4.09 -13.31 12.91
C TYR A 143 3.76 -14.69 13.49
N PRO A 144 3.15 -14.75 14.68
CA PRO A 144 2.62 -15.99 15.21
C PRO A 144 1.62 -16.66 14.26
N GLU A 145 1.51 -17.99 14.31
CA GLU A 145 0.62 -18.75 13.43
C GLU A 145 -0.87 -18.35 13.51
N TRP A 146 -1.29 -17.79 14.66
CA TRP A 146 -2.68 -17.34 14.83
C TRP A 146 -2.99 -16.00 14.12
N VAL A 147 -1.97 -15.26 13.68
CA VAL A 147 -2.13 -14.08 12.81
C VAL A 147 -2.22 -14.58 11.38
N THR A 148 -3.33 -14.34 10.72
CA THR A 148 -3.59 -14.89 9.38
C THR A 148 -4.03 -13.82 8.39
N GLY A 149 -3.98 -14.15 7.09
CA GLY A 149 -4.46 -13.30 6.01
C GLY A 149 -3.74 -11.95 5.95
N GLU A 150 -4.49 -10.90 5.65
CA GLU A 150 -3.96 -9.54 5.46
C GLU A 150 -3.46 -8.87 6.76
N TRP A 151 -3.46 -9.58 7.91
CA TRP A 151 -2.83 -9.11 9.14
C TRP A 151 -1.33 -9.46 9.24
N ARG A 152 -0.80 -10.20 8.26
CA ARG A 152 0.58 -10.67 8.22
C ARG A 152 1.42 -9.82 7.28
N GLY A 153 1.88 -8.64 7.75
CA GLY A 153 2.78 -7.80 6.96
C GLY A 153 2.10 -7.14 5.77
N ASN A 154 0.80 -6.79 5.89
CA ASN A 154 0.08 -6.10 4.83
C ASN A 154 0.61 -4.69 4.61
N SER A 155 1.03 -4.44 3.40
CA SER A 155 1.45 -3.17 2.85
C SER A 155 1.34 -3.22 1.33
N GLY A 156 1.79 -2.19 0.64
CA GLY A 156 1.82 -2.15 -0.81
C GLY A 156 2.63 -0.97 -1.33
N VAL A 157 3.07 -1.08 -2.57
CA VAL A 157 3.57 0.04 -3.34
C VAL A 157 2.60 0.37 -4.45
N PHE A 158 2.16 1.62 -4.51
CA PHE A 158 1.23 2.08 -5.53
C PHE A 158 1.99 2.82 -6.63
N LEU A 159 1.87 2.29 -7.83
CA LEU A 159 2.41 2.86 -9.05
C LEU A 159 1.50 4.02 -9.48
N ASN A 160 2.08 5.18 -9.72
CA ASN A 160 1.37 6.44 -10.02
C ASN A 160 0.25 6.74 -9.00
N GLY A 161 0.43 6.31 -7.73
CA GLY A 161 -0.58 6.43 -6.68
C GLY A 161 -1.84 5.59 -6.88
N SER A 162 -1.91 4.71 -7.88
CA SER A 162 -3.15 4.12 -8.39
C SER A 162 -3.18 2.61 -8.38
N TRP A 163 -2.13 1.95 -8.80
CA TRP A 163 -2.06 0.49 -8.94
C TRP A 163 -1.14 -0.10 -7.91
N GLU A 164 -1.69 -0.93 -7.06
CA GLU A 164 -0.96 -1.54 -5.96
C GLU A 164 -0.26 -2.81 -6.41
N ILE A 165 1.05 -2.89 -6.15
CA ILE A 165 1.78 -4.14 -6.04
C ILE A 165 1.81 -4.52 -4.57
N SER A 166 1.17 -5.63 -4.25
CA SER A 166 0.90 -6.06 -2.88
C SER A 166 2.17 -6.52 -2.16
N ILE A 167 2.28 -6.19 -0.89
CA ILE A 167 3.29 -6.70 0.05
C ILE A 167 2.54 -7.46 1.14
N LEU A 168 2.87 -8.75 1.31
CA LEU A 168 2.18 -9.63 2.27
C LEU A 168 3.09 -10.82 2.64
N ASP A 169 3.00 -11.31 3.87
CA ASP A 169 3.59 -12.60 4.24
C ASP A 169 2.68 -13.73 3.72
N SER A 170 2.86 -14.09 2.47
CA SER A 170 2.16 -15.19 1.79
C SER A 170 3.09 -16.35 1.38
N TYR A 171 4.30 -16.39 1.94
CA TYR A 171 5.25 -17.47 1.66
C TYR A 171 4.65 -18.85 1.90
N GLY A 172 4.82 -19.77 0.95
CA GLY A 172 4.32 -21.14 1.02
C GLY A 172 2.80 -21.28 0.87
N GLN A 173 2.08 -20.20 0.55
CA GLN A 173 0.65 -20.23 0.25
C GLN A 173 0.42 -20.31 -1.26
N GLU A 174 -0.76 -20.75 -1.67
CA GLU A 174 -1.17 -20.72 -3.06
C GLU A 174 -1.26 -19.26 -3.54
N ALA A 175 -0.67 -18.98 -4.71
CA ALA A 175 -0.67 -17.64 -5.28
C ALA A 175 -2.09 -17.15 -5.58
N SER A 176 -2.40 -15.95 -5.18
CA SER A 176 -3.67 -15.27 -5.39
C SER A 176 -3.45 -13.83 -5.83
N ASN A 177 -4.51 -13.17 -6.27
CA ASN A 177 -4.43 -11.75 -6.59
C ASN A 177 -4.33 -10.82 -5.35
N ARG A 178 -4.00 -11.38 -4.18
CA ARG A 178 -3.70 -10.68 -2.93
C ARG A 178 -2.37 -11.10 -2.33
N SER A 179 -1.69 -12.08 -2.92
CA SER A 179 -0.39 -12.55 -2.46
C SER A 179 0.70 -11.51 -2.64
N ASN A 180 1.84 -11.73 -2.01
CA ASN A 180 3.03 -10.91 -2.19
C ASN A 180 3.42 -10.77 -3.67
N GLY A 181 3.62 -9.54 -4.13
CA GLY A 181 3.92 -9.23 -5.52
C GLY A 181 2.71 -9.24 -6.47
N ALA A 182 1.50 -9.54 -6.01
CA ALA A 182 0.31 -9.47 -6.85
C ALA A 182 0.05 -8.02 -7.33
N ILE A 183 -0.50 -7.87 -8.54
CA ILE A 183 -1.23 -6.65 -8.89
C ILE A 183 -2.57 -6.79 -8.16
N TYR A 184 -2.71 -6.05 -7.06
CA TYR A 184 -3.74 -6.30 -6.04
C TYR A 184 -5.16 -6.29 -6.64
N ARG A 185 -5.90 -7.39 -6.39
CA ARG A 185 -7.25 -7.69 -6.88
C ARG A 185 -7.38 -7.83 -8.41
N ASP A 186 -6.29 -7.67 -9.15
CA ASP A 186 -6.28 -7.81 -10.60
C ASP A 186 -5.62 -9.13 -11.04
N LYS A 187 -4.33 -9.32 -10.73
CA LYS A 187 -3.57 -10.48 -11.19
C LYS A 187 -2.70 -11.08 -10.10
N ALA A 188 -2.80 -12.40 -9.92
CA ALA A 188 -1.86 -13.17 -9.10
C ALA A 188 -0.46 -13.19 -9.75
N PRO A 189 0.62 -13.30 -8.96
CA PRO A 189 1.94 -13.54 -9.51
C PRO A 189 1.98 -14.88 -10.26
N ASP A 190 2.73 -14.93 -11.35
CA ASP A 190 2.85 -16.14 -12.17
C ASP A 190 3.70 -17.22 -11.47
N PHE A 191 4.54 -16.81 -10.53
CA PHE A 191 5.40 -17.70 -9.74
C PHE A 191 5.45 -17.26 -8.28
N GLU A 192 5.50 -18.20 -7.34
CA GLU A 192 5.83 -17.91 -5.95
C GLU A 192 7.34 -17.65 -5.84
N ALA A 193 7.68 -16.43 -5.50
CA ALA A 193 9.07 -15.98 -5.39
C ALA A 193 9.37 -15.29 -4.04
N SER A 194 8.42 -15.35 -3.11
CA SER A 194 8.58 -14.77 -1.78
C SER A 194 9.61 -15.55 -0.96
N LYS A 195 10.26 -14.85 -0.04
CA LYS A 195 11.00 -15.46 1.05
C LYS A 195 10.12 -15.51 2.30
N PRO A 196 10.41 -16.40 3.26
CA PRO A 196 9.74 -16.37 4.56
C PRO A 196 9.80 -14.98 5.22
N ALA A 197 8.81 -14.65 6.04
CA ALA A 197 8.91 -13.51 6.96
C ALA A 197 10.21 -13.61 7.80
N GLY A 198 10.70 -12.48 8.29
CA GLY A 198 12.01 -12.42 8.95
C GLY A 198 13.20 -12.32 7.99
N GLN A 199 12.96 -12.26 6.69
CA GLN A 199 14.01 -12.10 5.68
C GLN A 199 13.74 -10.88 4.78
N TRP A 200 14.83 -10.20 4.38
CA TRP A 200 14.77 -9.14 3.40
C TRP A 200 14.33 -9.66 2.03
N GLN A 201 13.43 -8.96 1.40
CA GLN A 201 12.95 -9.19 0.05
C GLN A 201 13.20 -7.97 -0.82
N THR A 202 13.34 -8.17 -2.11
CA THR A 202 13.56 -7.12 -3.10
C THR A 202 12.45 -7.14 -4.12
N LEU A 203 11.83 -5.98 -4.37
CA LEU A 203 10.98 -5.74 -5.53
C LEU A 203 11.69 -4.83 -6.52
N GLU A 204 11.65 -5.22 -7.78
CA GLU A 204 12.03 -4.42 -8.93
C GLU A 204 10.85 -4.34 -9.87
N ILE A 205 10.43 -3.13 -10.22
CA ILE A 205 9.22 -2.87 -10.99
C ILE A 205 9.59 -1.97 -12.16
N GLU A 206 9.21 -2.36 -13.35
CA GLU A 206 9.22 -1.47 -14.52
C GLU A 206 7.76 -1.12 -14.85
N PHE A 207 7.47 0.18 -14.87
CA PHE A 207 6.19 0.72 -15.29
C PHE A 207 6.40 1.55 -16.54
N MET A 208 5.79 1.13 -17.64
CA MET A 208 5.94 1.80 -18.94
C MET A 208 4.62 1.80 -19.71
N ASN A 209 4.07 2.98 -19.99
CA ASN A 209 2.85 3.15 -20.77
C ASN A 209 1.67 2.26 -20.30
N GLY A 210 1.52 2.11 -18.97
CA GLY A 210 0.49 1.26 -18.37
C GLY A 210 0.77 -0.24 -18.41
N LEU A 211 1.98 -0.63 -18.79
CA LEU A 211 2.47 -2.01 -18.71
C LEU A 211 3.36 -2.15 -17.48
N VAL A 212 3.16 -3.23 -16.72
CA VAL A 212 3.93 -3.54 -15.51
C VAL A 212 4.72 -4.82 -15.67
N THR A 213 6.01 -4.74 -15.44
CA THR A 213 6.88 -5.91 -15.24
C THR A 213 7.36 -5.90 -13.79
N VAL A 214 7.25 -7.00 -13.09
CA VAL A 214 7.66 -7.11 -11.67
C VAL A 214 8.60 -8.30 -11.49
N LEU A 215 9.73 -8.04 -10.83
CA LEU A 215 10.62 -9.07 -10.31
C LEU A 215 10.55 -9.06 -8.78
N LEU A 216 10.30 -10.21 -8.20
CA LEU A 216 10.38 -10.46 -6.76
C LEU A 216 11.57 -11.35 -6.47
N ASN A 217 12.53 -10.84 -5.69
CA ASN A 217 13.77 -11.56 -5.39
C ASN A 217 14.54 -12.04 -6.63
N GLY A 218 14.49 -11.25 -7.72
CA GLY A 218 15.13 -11.56 -9.01
C GLY A 218 14.34 -12.51 -9.91
N VAL A 219 13.19 -13.02 -9.48
CA VAL A 219 12.29 -13.85 -10.29
C VAL A 219 11.22 -12.98 -10.91
N LYS A 220 11.08 -13.01 -12.25
CA LYS A 220 10.02 -12.28 -12.95
C LYS A 220 8.66 -12.95 -12.66
N ILE A 221 7.81 -12.26 -11.93
CA ILE A 221 6.47 -12.72 -11.51
C ILE A 221 5.33 -12.07 -12.33
N HIS A 222 5.62 -10.96 -13.01
CA HIS A 222 4.75 -10.34 -14.02
C HIS A 222 5.61 -9.87 -15.17
N ASP A 223 5.14 -10.05 -16.40
CA ASP A 223 5.84 -9.63 -17.62
C ASP A 223 4.91 -8.82 -18.51
N GLN A 224 5.16 -7.51 -18.61
CA GLN A 224 4.41 -6.55 -19.42
C GLN A 224 2.88 -6.66 -19.27
N VAL A 225 2.41 -6.83 -18.04
CA VAL A 225 0.98 -6.94 -17.73
C VAL A 225 0.35 -5.56 -17.84
N LYS A 226 -0.67 -5.42 -18.69
CA LYS A 226 -1.46 -4.19 -18.75
C LYS A 226 -2.22 -4.02 -17.46
N VAL A 227 -2.01 -2.88 -16.76
CA VAL A 227 -2.75 -2.58 -15.54
C VAL A 227 -4.23 -2.39 -15.85
N GLY A 228 -5.06 -2.98 -15.02
CA GLY A 228 -6.50 -2.91 -15.11
C GLY A 228 -7.08 -1.72 -14.34
N ARG A 229 -8.14 -1.96 -13.57
CA ARG A 229 -8.73 -0.93 -12.73
C ARG A 229 -7.79 -0.53 -11.60
N PRO A 230 -7.68 0.77 -11.28
CA PRO A 230 -6.89 1.21 -10.15
C PRO A 230 -7.38 0.61 -8.83
N THR A 231 -6.44 0.37 -7.95
CA THR A 231 -6.69 -0.09 -6.59
C THR A 231 -6.89 1.13 -5.70
N PHE A 232 -8.13 1.60 -5.54
CA PHE A 232 -8.44 2.69 -4.63
C PHE A 232 -9.14 2.18 -3.38
N TRP A 233 -8.62 2.52 -2.22
CA TRP A 233 -9.37 2.60 -1.00
C TRP A 233 -9.89 4.04 -0.88
N GLY A 234 -11.22 4.24 -0.85
CA GLY A 234 -11.83 5.55 -0.62
C GLY A 234 -12.54 6.18 -1.82
N PHE A 235 -12.67 5.50 -2.94
CA PHE A 235 -13.59 5.95 -3.96
C PHE A 235 -15.04 5.71 -3.53
N PRO A 236 -15.90 6.73 -3.57
CA PRO A 236 -17.34 6.46 -3.56
C PRO A 236 -17.63 5.51 -4.73
N ALA A 237 -18.31 4.43 -4.40
CA ALA A 237 -18.60 3.28 -5.26
C ALA A 237 -18.62 3.59 -6.76
N ALA A 238 -18.08 2.69 -7.50
CA ALA A 238 -18.09 2.39 -8.96
C ALA A 238 -18.99 3.19 -9.94
N GLN A 239 -19.84 4.07 -9.48
CA GLN A 239 -20.77 4.81 -10.33
C GLN A 239 -20.10 5.94 -11.12
N SER A 240 -19.04 6.56 -10.59
CA SER A 240 -18.34 7.65 -11.30
C SER A 240 -17.29 7.18 -12.30
N PHE A 241 -16.80 5.93 -12.16
CA PHE A 241 -15.84 5.36 -13.13
C PHE A 241 -16.49 4.71 -14.34
N ALA A 242 -17.73 4.30 -14.27
CA ALA A 242 -18.45 3.74 -15.42
C ALA A 242 -18.61 4.75 -16.57
N GLU A 243 -18.48 6.04 -16.27
CA GLU A 243 -18.63 7.14 -17.23
C GLU A 243 -17.31 7.64 -17.82
N ILE A 244 -16.16 7.30 -17.21
CA ILE A 244 -14.83 7.65 -17.71
C ILE A 244 -14.34 6.49 -18.56
N SER A 245 -14.08 6.73 -19.86
CA SER A 245 -13.46 5.71 -20.69
C SER A 245 -12.08 5.35 -20.13
N PHE A 246 -11.66 4.07 -20.27
CA PHE A 246 -10.34 3.61 -19.80
C PHE A 246 -9.20 4.47 -20.38
N ASP A 247 -9.30 4.88 -21.63
CA ASP A 247 -8.29 5.71 -22.31
C ASP A 247 -8.22 7.13 -21.72
N SER A 248 -9.38 7.75 -21.41
CA SER A 248 -9.42 9.03 -20.71
C SER A 248 -8.86 8.93 -19.31
N PHE A 249 -9.14 7.83 -18.61
CA PHE A 249 -8.59 7.55 -17.29
C PHE A 249 -7.08 7.34 -17.36
N MET A 250 -6.56 6.56 -18.31
CA MET A 250 -5.12 6.37 -18.51
C MET A 250 -4.40 7.67 -18.85
N GLY A 251 -5.03 8.58 -19.57
CA GLY A 251 -4.49 9.92 -19.81
C GLY A 251 -4.33 10.73 -18.52
N VAL A 252 -5.25 10.58 -17.55
CA VAL A 252 -5.19 11.28 -16.25
C VAL A 252 -4.14 10.67 -15.31
N VAL A 253 -3.88 9.37 -15.39
CA VAL A 253 -2.95 8.65 -14.48
C VAL A 253 -1.63 8.27 -15.13
N SER A 254 -1.35 8.83 -16.31
CA SER A 254 -0.06 8.61 -17.00
C SER A 254 1.15 9.05 -16.16
N LYS A 255 0.94 10.01 -15.24
CA LYS A 255 1.94 10.55 -14.32
C LYS A 255 1.38 10.63 -12.91
N GLY A 256 2.12 10.14 -11.92
CA GLY A 256 1.69 10.17 -10.52
C GLY A 256 2.81 9.86 -9.54
N PRO A 257 2.54 9.99 -8.23
CA PRO A 257 3.53 9.71 -7.20
C PRO A 257 3.72 8.21 -7.00
N ILE A 258 4.86 7.82 -6.46
CA ILE A 258 5.02 6.52 -5.81
C ILE A 258 4.44 6.64 -4.41
N ARG A 259 3.57 5.69 -4.02
CA ARG A 259 2.98 5.64 -2.68
C ARG A 259 3.40 4.35 -2.00
N LEU A 260 3.84 4.45 -0.75
CA LEU A 260 4.07 3.32 0.15
C LEU A 260 2.96 3.32 1.20
N GLN A 261 2.37 2.15 1.42
CA GLN A 261 1.19 1.99 2.26
C GLN A 261 1.56 1.68 3.71
N GLY A 262 0.91 2.37 4.65
CA GLY A 262 0.95 2.10 6.08
C GLY A 262 -0.38 1.51 6.54
N GLU A 263 -0.50 0.19 6.48
CA GLU A 263 -1.72 -0.54 6.79
C GLU A 263 -1.72 -1.14 8.22
N ASN A 264 -2.22 -2.36 8.35
CA ASN A 264 -2.50 -3.02 9.63
C ASN A 264 -1.29 -3.69 10.27
N SER A 265 -0.15 -3.66 9.62
CA SER A 265 1.05 -4.41 10.00
C SER A 265 2.30 -3.57 9.94
N GLU A 266 3.34 -3.95 10.69
CA GLU A 266 4.66 -3.36 10.51
C GLU A 266 5.32 -3.95 9.27
N VAL A 267 5.78 -3.07 8.37
CA VAL A 267 6.66 -3.39 7.24
C VAL A 267 7.76 -2.34 7.20
N ARG A 268 8.98 -2.77 6.93
CA ARG A 268 10.13 -1.88 6.81
C ARG A 268 10.58 -1.77 5.37
N PHE A 269 10.96 -0.58 4.97
CA PHE A 269 11.48 -0.29 3.63
C PHE A 269 12.90 0.26 3.71
N ALA A 270 13.73 -0.13 2.75
CA ALA A 270 15.10 0.32 2.59
C ALA A 270 15.49 0.41 1.11
N ASN A 271 16.58 1.12 0.82
CA ASN A 271 17.17 1.19 -0.53
C ASN A 271 16.15 1.55 -1.62
N VAL A 272 15.26 2.51 -1.36
CA VAL A 272 14.23 2.89 -2.33
C VAL A 272 14.86 3.81 -3.38
N ALA A 273 14.82 3.39 -4.63
CA ALA A 273 15.39 4.13 -5.74
C ALA A 273 14.51 4.01 -7.00
N ILE A 274 14.55 5.04 -7.83
CA ILE A 274 13.80 5.12 -9.08
C ILE A 274 14.72 5.56 -10.21
N MET A 275 14.49 5.06 -11.41
CA MET A 275 15.14 5.49 -12.64
C MET A 275 14.07 5.89 -13.65
N ARG A 276 14.10 7.13 -14.14
CA ARG A 276 13.20 7.59 -15.20
C ARG A 276 13.62 6.96 -16.53
N LEU A 277 12.68 6.39 -17.27
CA LEU A 277 12.97 5.76 -18.56
C LEU A 277 12.92 6.76 -19.71
N TYR A 278 12.17 7.86 -19.57
CA TYR A 278 12.07 8.97 -20.52
C TYR A 278 12.06 10.28 -19.76
N ASN A 279 12.63 11.34 -20.34
CA ASN A 279 12.52 12.66 -19.80
C ASN A 279 11.08 13.15 -19.94
N ASP A 280 10.52 13.72 -18.85
CA ASP A 280 9.15 14.26 -18.84
C ASP A 280 8.96 15.48 -19.77
N ASP A 281 10.02 15.95 -20.42
CA ASP A 281 10.05 17.10 -21.34
C ASP A 281 9.83 16.71 -22.81
N ASP A 282 9.62 15.43 -23.09
CA ASP A 282 9.43 14.92 -24.47
C ASP A 282 7.95 14.80 -24.89
N ASP A 283 7.00 15.37 -24.10
CA ASP A 283 5.55 15.44 -24.41
C ASP A 283 5.09 16.88 -24.77
#